data_1edad567da2761de1975510f58852c40
#
_entry.id   1edad567da2761de1975510f58852c40
#
_cell.length_a   1.000
_cell.length_b   1.000
_cell.length_c   1.000
_cell.angle_alpha   90.00
_cell.angle_beta   90.00
_cell.angle_gamma   90.00
#
_symmetry.space_group_name_H-M   'P 1'
#
loop_
_entity.id
_entity.type
_entity.pdbx_description
1 polymer ?
#
loop_
_entity_poly.entity_id
_entity_poly.type
_entity_poly.pdbx_seq_one_letter_code
_entity_poly.pdbx_strand_id
1 'polypeptide(L)'
;NGNWDRYRGPSALTTRDEYKSKNSSSRFFYRLLRHPILLFPGGFYYLIIKPRIALFLGFIELILVGSKKVFSDLRHGKFTNLPFFVDSHQSSYFYTREEVYDTALNSMCLLGCWGFLGNAIGHLHFWILYFLVMSTSAAIMIAVFFVQHNFPGSYASDESNWSYFRGAIEGSSFLQMPPILNWFTADIAYHHIHHLSERIPNYRLRDCHRANLHLLDDVQPLYLHEIPSCFKLILWDNVKLELVPTGI
;
A
#
# COMPACT_ATOMS: atom_id res chain seq x y z
N ASN A 1 1.18 -4.21 -10.75
CA ASN A 1 1.31 -3.55 -12.06
C ASN A 1 0.42 -4.23 -13.10
N GLY A 2 -0.90 -4.24 -12.88
CA GLY A 2 -1.87 -4.74 -13.85
C GLY A 2 -1.86 -6.25 -14.12
N ASN A 3 -1.14 -7.06 -13.33
CA ASN A 3 -1.20 -8.51 -13.41
C ASN A 3 -2.24 -9.05 -12.41
N TRP A 4 -3.35 -9.60 -12.92
CA TRP A 4 -4.47 -10.10 -12.12
C TRP A 4 -4.10 -11.29 -11.24
N ASP A 5 -3.27 -12.19 -11.74
CA ASP A 5 -2.95 -13.45 -11.07
C ASP A 5 -1.97 -13.24 -9.91
N ARG A 6 -1.16 -12.20 -9.99
CA ARG A 6 -0.16 -11.85 -8.96
C ARG A 6 -0.60 -10.76 -8.00
N TYR A 7 -1.62 -9.96 -8.37
CA TYR A 7 -2.05 -8.87 -7.52
C TYR A 7 -2.85 -9.39 -6.32
N ARG A 8 -2.32 -9.17 -5.14
CA ARG A 8 -2.94 -9.56 -3.87
C ARG A 8 -2.97 -8.42 -2.86
N GLY A 9 -3.15 -7.21 -3.34
CA GLY A 9 -3.25 -6.03 -2.49
C GLY A 9 -4.54 -6.01 -1.64
N PRO A 10 -4.56 -5.19 -0.57
CA PRO A 10 -5.68 -5.12 0.37
C PRO A 10 -6.97 -4.58 -0.25
N SER A 11 -6.89 -3.96 -1.42
CA SER A 11 -8.03 -3.42 -2.18
C SER A 11 -8.10 -4.03 -3.57
N ALA A 12 -8.11 -5.37 -3.65
CA ALA A 12 -8.24 -6.09 -4.91
C ALA A 12 -9.39 -5.50 -5.75
N LEU A 13 -9.11 -5.28 -7.02
CA LEU A 13 -10.09 -4.75 -7.95
C LEU A 13 -11.15 -5.82 -8.21
N THR A 14 -12.41 -5.42 -8.11
CA THR A 14 -13.56 -6.30 -8.37
C THR A 14 -14.02 -6.08 -9.80
N THR A 15 -14.37 -7.16 -10.50
CA THR A 15 -14.95 -7.04 -11.83
C THR A 15 -16.37 -6.45 -11.77
N ARG A 16 -16.80 -5.86 -12.88
CA ARG A 16 -18.15 -5.31 -12.99
C ARG A 16 -19.24 -6.37 -12.73
N ASP A 17 -19.03 -7.58 -13.19
CA ASP A 17 -19.99 -8.67 -13.02
C ASP A 17 -20.02 -9.19 -11.59
N GLU A 18 -18.87 -9.38 -10.96
CA GLU A 18 -18.79 -9.70 -9.54
C GLU A 18 -19.43 -8.61 -8.65
N TYR A 19 -19.23 -7.34 -9.01
CA TYR A 19 -19.86 -6.25 -8.29
C TYR A 19 -21.38 -6.28 -8.40
N LYS A 20 -21.92 -6.55 -9.61
CA LYS A 20 -23.37 -6.69 -9.83
C LYS A 20 -23.97 -7.89 -9.10
N SER A 21 -23.23 -8.98 -8.96
CA SER A 21 -23.70 -10.18 -8.24
C SER A 21 -23.76 -9.98 -6.71
N LYS A 22 -23.04 -8.99 -6.16
CA LYS A 22 -23.05 -8.67 -4.71
C LYS A 22 -24.41 -8.10 -4.28
N ASN A 23 -24.81 -8.39 -3.04
CA ASN A 23 -25.99 -7.79 -2.43
C ASN A 23 -25.77 -6.27 -2.18
N SER A 24 -26.88 -5.56 -1.90
CA SER A 24 -26.87 -4.10 -1.72
C SER A 24 -25.92 -3.63 -0.61
N SER A 25 -25.85 -4.34 0.52
CA SER A 25 -24.97 -4.00 1.64
C SER A 25 -23.50 -4.15 1.24
N SER A 26 -23.13 -5.26 0.57
CA SER A 26 -21.75 -5.47 0.10
C SER A 26 -21.34 -4.44 -0.94
N ARG A 27 -22.24 -4.04 -1.84
CA ARG A 27 -22.00 -2.95 -2.80
C ARG A 27 -21.80 -1.60 -2.09
N PHE A 28 -22.61 -1.32 -1.06
CA PHE A 28 -22.47 -0.10 -0.26
C PHE A 28 -21.10 -0.06 0.43
N PHE A 29 -20.71 -1.13 1.15
CA PHE A 29 -19.40 -1.20 1.82
C PHE A 29 -18.23 -1.14 0.84
N TYR A 30 -18.35 -1.77 -0.34
CA TYR A 30 -17.33 -1.69 -1.37
C TYR A 30 -17.07 -0.24 -1.81
N ARG A 31 -18.14 0.54 -2.07
CA ARG A 31 -18.02 1.96 -2.44
C ARG A 31 -17.53 2.81 -1.28
N LEU A 32 -18.05 2.55 -0.07
CA LEU A 32 -17.65 3.30 1.13
C LEU A 32 -16.14 3.17 1.37
N LEU A 33 -15.61 1.96 1.35
CA LEU A 33 -14.17 1.71 1.58
C LEU A 33 -13.26 2.34 0.51
N ARG A 34 -13.81 2.68 -0.65
CA ARG A 34 -13.08 3.36 -1.75
C ARG A 34 -13.39 4.84 -1.87
N HIS A 35 -14.18 5.37 -0.95
CA HIS A 35 -14.51 6.79 -0.93
C HIS A 35 -13.29 7.62 -0.47
N PRO A 36 -12.91 8.69 -1.20
CA PRO A 36 -11.71 9.49 -0.90
C PRO A 36 -11.60 9.99 0.55
N ILE A 37 -12.73 10.29 1.19
CA ILE A 37 -12.73 10.74 2.60
C ILE A 37 -12.16 9.69 3.55
N LEU A 38 -12.30 8.40 3.23
CA LEU A 38 -11.76 7.31 4.05
C LEU A 38 -10.25 7.12 3.89
N LEU A 39 -9.61 7.83 2.96
CA LEU A 39 -8.14 7.84 2.86
C LEU A 39 -7.50 8.44 4.12
N PHE A 40 -8.15 9.38 4.79
CA PHE A 40 -7.64 9.99 6.02
C PHE A 40 -7.54 8.97 7.17
N PRO A 41 -8.65 8.43 7.70
CA PRO A 41 -8.57 7.44 8.77
C PRO A 41 -7.97 6.12 8.32
N GLY A 42 -8.23 5.70 7.07
CA GLY A 42 -7.68 4.48 6.50
C GLY A 42 -6.16 4.54 6.33
N GLY A 43 -5.63 5.67 5.87
CA GLY A 43 -4.21 5.90 5.75
C GLY A 43 -3.51 5.90 7.10
N PHE A 44 -4.08 6.57 8.09
CA PHE A 44 -3.57 6.53 9.47
C PHE A 44 -3.55 5.11 10.03
N TYR A 45 -4.64 4.37 9.87
CA TYR A 45 -4.70 2.97 10.27
C TYR A 45 -3.60 2.14 9.59
N TYR A 46 -3.48 2.27 8.27
CA TYR A 46 -2.56 1.45 7.48
C TYR A 46 -1.09 1.71 7.81
N LEU A 47 -0.70 3.00 7.95
CA LEU A 47 0.69 3.37 8.19
C LEU A 47 1.08 3.31 9.67
N ILE A 48 0.17 3.68 10.56
CA ILE A 48 0.49 3.83 11.98
C ILE A 48 0.01 2.64 12.82
N ILE A 49 -1.24 2.23 12.68
CA ILE A 49 -1.84 1.24 13.59
C ILE A 49 -1.53 -0.20 13.14
N LYS A 50 -1.75 -0.51 11.86
CA LYS A 50 -1.63 -1.87 11.32
C LYS A 50 -0.27 -2.53 11.62
N PRO A 51 0.90 -1.88 11.43
CA PRO A 51 2.18 -2.50 11.73
C PRO A 51 2.36 -2.86 13.21
N ARG A 52 1.79 -2.04 14.12
CA ARG A 52 1.84 -2.29 15.58
C ARG A 52 0.93 -3.44 15.98
N ILE A 53 -0.25 -3.52 15.36
CA ILE A 53 -1.13 -4.69 15.53
C ILE A 53 -0.45 -5.95 15.00
N ALA A 54 0.18 -5.92 13.82
CA ALA A 54 0.90 -7.06 13.26
C ALA A 54 2.03 -7.51 14.19
N LEU A 55 2.83 -6.57 14.74
CA LEU A 55 3.88 -6.87 15.70
C LEU A 55 3.33 -7.51 16.98
N PHE A 56 2.25 -6.96 17.54
CA PHE A 56 1.59 -7.49 18.73
C PHE A 56 1.05 -8.90 18.51
N LEU A 57 0.36 -9.13 17.39
CA LEU A 57 -0.19 -10.44 17.04
C LEU A 57 0.91 -11.45 16.73
N GLY A 58 1.99 -11.05 16.05
CA GLY A 58 3.17 -11.88 15.80
C GLY A 58 3.86 -12.30 17.11
N PHE A 59 3.92 -11.41 18.10
CA PHE A 59 4.45 -11.73 19.42
C PHE A 59 3.54 -12.72 20.17
N ILE A 60 2.22 -12.54 20.13
CA ILE A 60 1.26 -13.52 20.69
C ILE A 60 1.41 -14.87 20.00
N GLU A 61 1.48 -14.90 18.67
CA GLU A 61 1.71 -16.12 17.89
C GLU A 61 2.97 -16.86 18.36
N LEU A 62 4.10 -16.15 18.49
CA LEU A 62 5.37 -16.70 18.95
C LEU A 62 5.25 -17.34 20.35
N ILE A 63 4.55 -16.68 21.27
CA ILE A 63 4.30 -17.22 22.62
C ILE A 63 3.44 -18.49 22.54
N LEU A 64 2.33 -18.45 21.79
CA LEU A 64 1.40 -19.58 21.71
C LEU A 64 2.04 -20.80 21.03
N VAL A 65 2.76 -20.60 19.94
CA VAL A 65 3.45 -21.71 19.23
C VAL A 65 4.62 -22.21 20.06
N GLY A 66 5.39 -21.29 20.66
CA GLY A 66 6.51 -21.65 21.55
C GLY A 66 6.07 -22.44 22.77
N SER A 67 5.00 -22.02 23.45
CA SER A 67 4.47 -22.74 24.61
C SER A 67 3.97 -24.15 24.25
N LYS A 68 3.28 -24.30 23.11
CA LYS A 68 2.88 -25.62 22.59
C LYS A 68 4.09 -26.50 22.29
N LYS A 69 5.14 -25.94 21.70
CA LYS A 69 6.39 -26.66 21.41
C LYS A 69 7.08 -27.10 22.67
N VAL A 70 7.26 -26.21 23.65
CA VAL A 70 7.87 -26.52 24.96
C VAL A 70 7.08 -27.62 25.66
N PHE A 71 5.75 -27.51 25.71
CA PHE A 71 4.91 -28.53 26.34
C PHE A 71 5.05 -29.90 25.65
N SER A 72 5.05 -29.91 24.32
CA SER A 72 5.24 -31.14 23.54
C SER A 72 6.60 -31.78 23.80
N ASP A 73 7.67 -30.99 23.80
CA ASP A 73 9.02 -31.48 24.01
C ASP A 73 9.19 -32.05 25.44
N LEU A 74 8.68 -31.35 26.45
CA LEU A 74 8.68 -31.83 27.84
C LEU A 74 7.92 -33.15 28.00
N ARG A 75 6.78 -33.31 27.33
CA ARG A 75 6.01 -34.57 27.36
C ARG A 75 6.79 -35.75 26.77
N HIS A 76 7.72 -35.46 25.85
CA HIS A 76 8.59 -36.49 25.26
C HIS A 76 9.99 -36.57 25.93
N GLY A 77 10.16 -35.97 27.10
CA GLY A 77 11.44 -35.96 27.83
C GLY A 77 12.55 -35.15 27.15
N LYS A 78 12.21 -34.19 26.29
CA LYS A 78 13.15 -33.34 25.53
C LYS A 78 13.14 -31.92 26.07
N PHE A 79 14.28 -31.25 25.98
CA PHE A 79 14.38 -29.80 26.25
C PHE A 79 14.28 -29.02 24.93
N THR A 80 13.40 -28.04 24.87
CA THR A 80 13.27 -27.16 23.71
C THR A 80 14.46 -26.19 23.64
N ASN A 81 15.14 -26.16 22.51
CA ASN A 81 16.12 -25.12 22.23
C ASN A 81 15.36 -23.84 21.83
N LEU A 82 15.00 -22.99 22.80
CA LEU A 82 14.23 -21.77 22.59
C LEU A 82 14.90 -20.78 21.62
N PRO A 83 16.23 -20.50 21.72
CA PRO A 83 16.90 -19.64 20.75
C PRO A 83 16.75 -20.14 19.32
N PHE A 84 16.97 -21.43 19.09
CA PHE A 84 16.79 -22.01 17.75
C PHE A 84 15.33 -21.97 17.29
N PHE A 85 14.38 -22.22 18.21
CA PHE A 85 12.96 -22.12 17.88
C PHE A 85 12.58 -20.70 17.46
N VAL A 86 12.95 -19.70 18.26
CA VAL A 86 12.69 -18.28 17.93
C VAL A 86 13.36 -17.91 16.61
N ASP A 87 14.58 -18.42 16.41
CA ASP A 87 15.33 -18.18 15.18
C ASP A 87 14.72 -18.85 13.95
N SER A 88 14.09 -19.98 14.07
CA SER A 88 13.45 -20.73 12.97
C SER A 88 11.97 -20.39 12.75
N HIS A 89 11.33 -19.71 13.70
CA HIS A 89 9.91 -19.37 13.62
C HIS A 89 9.66 -18.28 12.57
N GLN A 90 8.77 -18.57 11.62
CA GLN A 90 8.26 -17.59 10.66
C GLN A 90 6.87 -17.15 11.07
N SER A 91 6.73 -15.88 11.38
CA SER A 91 5.43 -15.30 11.75
C SER A 91 4.46 -15.26 10.57
N SER A 92 3.19 -15.51 10.83
CA SER A 92 2.11 -15.37 9.84
C SER A 92 1.83 -13.90 9.45
N TYR A 93 2.37 -12.95 10.19
CA TYR A 93 2.13 -11.51 10.02
C TYR A 93 3.23 -10.78 9.28
N PHE A 94 4.37 -11.43 9.00
CA PHE A 94 5.54 -10.85 8.34
C PHE A 94 6.10 -11.81 7.29
N TYR A 95 6.58 -11.25 6.18
CA TYR A 95 7.20 -12.04 5.11
C TYR A 95 8.63 -12.45 5.45
N THR A 96 9.37 -11.58 6.13
CA THR A 96 10.76 -11.81 6.51
C THR A 96 11.00 -11.47 7.98
N ARG A 97 12.13 -11.91 8.50
CA ARG A 97 12.56 -11.62 9.88
C ARG A 97 13.02 -10.17 10.02
N GLU A 98 13.67 -9.68 8.99
CA GLU A 98 14.13 -8.29 8.92
C GLU A 98 12.94 -7.34 9.09
N GLU A 99 11.79 -7.64 8.48
CA GLU A 99 10.56 -6.86 8.68
C GLU A 99 10.09 -6.83 10.15
N VAL A 100 10.25 -7.94 10.88
CA VAL A 100 9.93 -7.98 12.33
C VAL A 100 10.84 -7.04 13.09
N TYR A 101 12.15 -7.14 12.87
CA TYR A 101 13.14 -6.30 13.57
C TYR A 101 12.97 -4.83 13.22
N ASP A 102 12.81 -4.49 11.96
CA ASP A 102 12.60 -3.12 11.49
C ASP A 102 11.30 -2.53 12.07
N THR A 103 10.22 -3.31 12.07
CA THR A 103 8.94 -2.88 12.64
C THR A 103 9.02 -2.72 14.16
N ALA A 104 9.75 -3.61 14.85
CA ALA A 104 9.95 -3.50 16.29
C ALA A 104 10.79 -2.27 16.64
N LEU A 105 11.93 -2.06 15.97
CA LEU A 105 12.79 -0.89 16.18
C LEU A 105 12.03 0.41 15.86
N ASN A 106 11.35 0.46 14.72
CA ASN A 106 10.52 1.62 14.36
C ASN A 106 9.44 1.88 15.42
N SER A 107 8.78 0.84 15.93
CA SER A 107 7.75 0.98 16.95
C SER A 107 8.31 1.49 18.28
N MET A 108 9.48 1.02 18.70
CA MET A 108 10.16 1.51 19.92
C MET A 108 10.53 2.99 19.78
N CYS A 109 11.13 3.37 18.66
CA CYS A 109 11.48 4.77 18.38
C CYS A 109 10.23 5.67 18.38
N LEU A 110 9.15 5.24 17.72
CA LEU A 110 7.91 6.01 17.69
C LEU A 110 7.26 6.14 19.07
N LEU A 111 7.18 5.07 19.85
CA LEU A 111 6.64 5.13 21.22
C LEU A 111 7.45 6.08 22.10
N GLY A 112 8.78 6.05 21.97
CA GLY A 112 9.67 7.01 22.66
C GLY A 112 9.40 8.45 22.23
N CYS A 113 9.28 8.70 20.92
CA CYS A 113 8.94 10.03 20.39
C CYS A 113 7.54 10.49 20.87
N TRP A 114 6.55 9.60 20.86
CA TRP A 114 5.19 9.93 21.32
C TRP A 114 5.16 10.29 22.80
N GLY A 115 5.89 9.51 23.62
CA GLY A 115 6.02 9.82 25.05
C GLY A 115 6.72 11.16 25.29
N PHE A 116 7.84 11.40 24.63
CA PHE A 116 8.60 12.64 24.75
C PHE A 116 7.79 13.86 24.31
N LEU A 117 7.25 13.82 23.07
CA LEU A 117 6.49 14.96 22.53
C LEU A 117 5.16 15.16 23.25
N GLY A 118 4.47 14.08 23.64
CA GLY A 118 3.24 14.15 24.42
C GLY A 118 3.45 14.83 25.79
N ASN A 119 4.57 14.54 26.46
CA ASN A 119 4.93 15.24 27.70
C ASN A 119 5.33 16.70 27.47
N ALA A 120 6.01 16.99 26.36
CA ALA A 120 6.51 18.34 26.06
C ALA A 120 5.39 19.33 25.71
N ILE A 121 4.39 18.91 24.93
CA ILE A 121 3.31 19.81 24.43
C ILE A 121 1.91 19.45 24.97
N GLY A 122 1.81 18.45 25.83
CA GLY A 122 0.56 17.92 26.36
C GLY A 122 -0.05 16.84 25.44
N HIS A 123 -0.38 15.70 26.01
CA HIS A 123 -0.83 14.51 25.28
C HIS A 123 -2.05 14.77 24.37
N LEU A 124 -3.03 15.55 24.82
CA LEU A 124 -4.21 15.84 24.00
C LEU A 124 -3.83 16.61 22.73
N HIS A 125 -3.06 17.69 22.87
CA HIS A 125 -2.61 18.49 21.73
C HIS A 125 -1.73 17.67 20.79
N PHE A 126 -0.79 16.90 21.35
CA PHE A 126 0.05 16.00 20.56
C PHE A 126 -0.76 15.03 19.70
N TRP A 127 -1.73 14.30 20.28
CA TRP A 127 -2.47 13.30 19.54
C TRP A 127 -3.39 13.90 18.48
N ILE A 128 -4.00 15.07 18.74
CA ILE A 128 -4.79 15.78 17.73
C ILE A 128 -3.89 16.17 16.55
N LEU A 129 -2.77 16.84 16.82
CA LEU A 129 -1.84 17.28 15.77
C LEU A 129 -1.25 16.07 15.00
N TYR A 130 -0.81 15.06 15.73
CA TYR A 130 -0.24 13.84 15.14
C TYR A 130 -1.25 13.14 14.23
N PHE A 131 -2.48 12.95 14.68
CA PHE A 131 -3.54 12.36 13.87
C PHE A 131 -3.83 13.18 12.62
N LEU A 132 -3.97 14.49 12.74
CA LEU A 132 -4.23 15.37 11.58
C LEU A 132 -3.10 15.34 10.57
N VAL A 133 -1.85 15.50 11.02
CA VAL A 133 -0.69 15.51 10.13
C VAL A 133 -0.50 14.15 9.45
N MET A 134 -0.52 13.06 10.21
CA MET A 134 -0.28 11.74 9.67
C MET A 134 -1.42 11.25 8.77
N SER A 135 -2.68 11.55 9.15
CA SER A 135 -3.84 11.20 8.30
C SER A 135 -3.82 11.97 6.98
N THR A 136 -3.50 13.26 7.02
CA THR A 136 -3.42 14.11 5.82
C THR A 136 -2.27 13.65 4.91
N SER A 137 -1.08 13.43 5.46
CA SER A 137 0.08 12.94 4.71
C SER A 137 -0.21 11.58 4.07
N ALA A 138 -0.78 10.67 4.83
CA ALA A 138 -1.17 9.34 4.34
C ALA A 138 -2.24 9.43 3.24
N ALA A 139 -3.26 10.28 3.42
CA ALA A 139 -4.31 10.45 2.42
C ALA A 139 -3.77 10.99 1.10
N ILE A 140 -2.86 11.99 1.14
CA ILE A 140 -2.23 12.54 -0.05
C ILE A 140 -1.40 11.46 -0.75
N MET A 141 -0.54 10.73 -0.02
CA MET A 141 0.32 9.71 -0.62
C MET A 141 -0.49 8.56 -1.23
N ILE A 142 -1.53 8.09 -0.53
CA ILE A 142 -2.41 7.03 -1.05
C ILE A 142 -3.21 7.53 -2.25
N ALA A 143 -3.69 8.79 -2.23
CA ALA A 143 -4.39 9.38 -3.36
C ALA A 143 -3.51 9.45 -4.61
N VAL A 144 -2.27 9.95 -4.47
CA VAL A 144 -1.30 10.01 -5.58
C VAL A 144 -1.02 8.60 -6.11
N PHE A 145 -0.73 7.65 -5.24
CA PHE A 145 -0.51 6.26 -5.64
C PHE A 145 -1.73 5.64 -6.32
N PHE A 146 -2.94 5.88 -5.79
CA PHE A 146 -4.18 5.33 -6.34
C PHE A 146 -4.42 5.84 -7.75
N VAL A 147 -4.37 7.15 -7.99
CA VAL A 147 -4.69 7.73 -9.30
C VAL A 147 -3.65 7.39 -10.37
N GLN A 148 -2.42 7.10 -9.96
CA GLN A 148 -1.38 6.66 -10.89
C GLN A 148 -1.60 5.24 -11.44
N HIS A 149 -2.50 4.46 -10.84
CA HIS A 149 -2.92 3.15 -11.33
C HIS A 149 -4.36 3.09 -11.76
N ASN A 150 -5.20 3.99 -11.24
CA ASN A 150 -6.63 4.04 -11.52
C ASN A 150 -6.96 5.26 -12.39
N PHE A 151 -6.66 5.18 -13.67
CA PHE A 151 -6.88 6.23 -14.67
C PHE A 151 -7.53 5.65 -15.94
N PRO A 152 -8.16 6.47 -16.79
CA PRO A 152 -8.74 5.99 -18.05
C PRO A 152 -7.68 5.36 -18.95
N GLY A 153 -7.93 4.15 -19.45
CA GLY A 153 -6.99 3.41 -20.32
C GLY A 153 -5.87 2.68 -19.58
N SER A 154 -5.90 2.60 -18.24
CA SER A 154 -4.91 1.83 -17.48
C SER A 154 -4.90 0.37 -17.92
N TYR A 155 -3.71 -0.13 -18.24
CA TYR A 155 -3.50 -1.51 -18.68
C TYR A 155 -3.57 -2.50 -17.52
N ALA A 156 -4.29 -3.59 -17.75
CA ALA A 156 -4.23 -4.78 -16.90
C ALA A 156 -4.48 -6.04 -17.74
N SER A 157 -3.91 -7.17 -17.35
CA SER A 157 -4.03 -8.44 -18.07
C SER A 157 -3.79 -9.63 -17.14
N ASP A 158 -4.18 -10.83 -17.60
CA ASP A 158 -3.79 -12.10 -16.99
C ASP A 158 -2.28 -12.35 -17.15
N GLU A 159 -1.74 -13.34 -16.44
CA GLU A 159 -0.31 -13.65 -16.48
C GLU A 159 0.18 -14.05 -17.87
N SER A 160 -0.67 -14.69 -18.70
CA SER A 160 -0.31 -15.17 -20.02
C SER A 160 -0.09 -14.06 -21.04
N ASN A 161 -0.81 -12.95 -20.89
CA ASN A 161 -0.79 -11.81 -21.80
C ASN A 161 -0.12 -10.57 -21.19
N TRP A 162 0.27 -10.65 -19.90
CA TRP A 162 0.89 -9.55 -19.20
C TRP A 162 2.37 -9.39 -19.61
N SER A 163 2.76 -8.15 -19.85
CA SER A 163 4.15 -7.77 -20.13
C SER A 163 4.64 -6.79 -19.07
N TYR A 164 5.86 -7.01 -18.57
CA TYR A 164 6.47 -6.12 -17.58
C TYR A 164 6.56 -4.68 -18.08
N PHE A 165 7.02 -4.49 -19.32
CA PHE A 165 7.15 -3.17 -19.92
C PHE A 165 5.80 -2.49 -20.06
N ARG A 166 4.80 -3.17 -20.62
CA ARG A 166 3.44 -2.61 -20.72
C ARG A 166 2.82 -2.32 -19.35
N GLY A 167 3.00 -3.22 -18.39
CA GLY A 167 2.55 -3.00 -17.02
C GLY A 167 3.20 -1.79 -16.34
N ALA A 168 4.44 -1.46 -16.69
CA ALA A 168 5.12 -0.27 -16.19
C ALA A 168 4.68 1.01 -16.91
N ILE A 169 4.56 0.99 -18.24
CA ILE A 169 4.30 2.17 -19.08
C ILE A 169 2.81 2.47 -19.20
N GLU A 170 1.99 1.47 -19.57
CA GLU A 170 0.55 1.63 -19.78
C GLU A 170 -0.27 1.38 -18.50
N GLY A 171 0.29 0.64 -17.52
CA GLY A 171 -0.34 0.35 -16.23
C GLY A 171 -0.05 1.39 -15.15
N SER A 172 0.70 2.45 -15.47
CA SER A 172 0.92 3.59 -14.58
C SER A 172 0.96 4.90 -15.36
N SER A 173 0.38 5.96 -14.76
CA SER A 173 0.34 7.28 -15.38
C SER A 173 1.51 8.17 -14.96
N PHE A 174 1.76 9.21 -15.76
CA PHE A 174 2.63 10.33 -15.39
C PHE A 174 1.77 11.47 -14.83
N LEU A 175 1.74 11.64 -13.51
CA LEU A 175 0.98 12.70 -12.86
C LEU A 175 1.71 14.05 -13.00
N GLN A 176 1.21 14.93 -13.85
CA GLN A 176 1.79 16.25 -14.06
C GLN A 176 1.49 17.16 -12.86
N MET A 177 2.53 17.45 -12.10
CA MET A 177 2.48 18.28 -10.90
C MET A 177 3.47 19.45 -10.96
N PRO A 178 3.14 20.60 -10.32
CA PRO A 178 4.11 21.66 -10.11
C PRO A 178 5.36 21.16 -9.36
N PRO A 179 6.55 21.78 -9.58
CA PRO A 179 7.81 21.31 -8.99
C PRO A 179 7.77 21.17 -7.46
N ILE A 180 7.03 22.05 -6.77
CA ILE A 180 6.88 22.00 -5.32
C ILE A 180 6.14 20.73 -4.86
N LEU A 181 5.08 20.32 -5.56
CA LEU A 181 4.35 19.10 -5.25
C LEU A 181 5.17 17.84 -5.58
N ASN A 182 5.92 17.88 -6.68
CA ASN A 182 6.88 16.81 -7.00
C ASN A 182 7.92 16.63 -5.89
N TRP A 183 8.46 17.74 -5.36
CA TRP A 183 9.41 17.68 -4.26
C TRP A 183 8.78 17.07 -2.99
N PHE A 184 7.58 17.50 -2.61
CA PHE A 184 6.86 16.94 -1.45
C PHE A 184 6.51 15.46 -1.58
N THR A 185 6.27 14.99 -2.79
CA THR A 185 5.93 13.59 -3.09
C THR A 185 7.14 12.78 -3.54
N ALA A 186 8.36 13.29 -3.34
CA ALA A 186 9.61 12.62 -3.71
C ALA A 186 9.69 12.23 -5.20
N ASP A 187 9.21 13.10 -6.10
CA ASP A 187 9.15 12.87 -7.55
C ASP A 187 8.40 11.59 -7.99
N ILE A 188 7.55 11.03 -7.13
CA ILE A 188 6.77 9.81 -7.45
C ILE A 188 5.76 10.02 -8.59
N ALA A 189 5.57 11.25 -9.05
CA ALA A 189 4.83 11.57 -10.27
C ALA A 189 5.37 10.83 -11.51
N TYR A 190 6.67 10.58 -11.54
CA TYR A 190 7.34 9.77 -12.58
C TYR A 190 7.21 8.27 -12.30
N HIS A 191 6.01 7.82 -11.99
CA HIS A 191 5.72 6.48 -11.48
C HIS A 191 6.03 5.36 -12.46
N HIS A 192 5.83 5.60 -13.75
CA HIS A 192 6.22 4.68 -14.83
C HIS A 192 7.73 4.37 -14.83
N ILE A 193 8.57 5.36 -14.53
CA ILE A 193 10.03 5.14 -14.40
C ILE A 193 10.35 4.30 -13.17
N HIS A 194 9.68 4.58 -12.03
CA HIS A 194 9.81 3.76 -10.83
C HIS A 194 9.39 2.29 -11.09
N HIS A 195 8.34 2.07 -11.88
CA HIS A 195 7.92 0.73 -12.27
C HIS A 195 8.84 0.04 -13.27
N LEU A 196 9.51 0.79 -14.14
CA LEU A 196 10.54 0.23 -15.02
C LEU A 196 11.76 -0.21 -14.23
N SER A 197 12.15 0.52 -13.19
CA SER A 197 13.26 0.12 -12.32
C SER A 197 13.13 0.78 -10.94
N GLU A 198 12.80 -0.01 -9.93
CA GLU A 198 12.76 0.42 -8.53
C GLU A 198 14.14 0.81 -7.95
N ARG A 199 15.22 0.47 -8.67
CA ARG A 199 16.61 0.81 -8.31
C ARG A 199 16.96 2.27 -8.63
N ILE A 200 16.16 2.96 -9.43
CA ILE A 200 16.36 4.38 -9.72
C ILE A 200 15.89 5.19 -8.52
N PRO A 201 16.78 5.92 -7.83
CA PRO A 201 16.38 6.72 -6.69
C PRO A 201 15.47 7.87 -7.12
N ASN A 202 14.56 8.28 -6.23
CA ASN A 202 13.53 9.28 -6.52
C ASN A 202 14.09 10.59 -7.15
N TYR A 203 15.21 11.09 -6.66
CA TYR A 203 15.85 12.32 -7.18
C TYR A 203 16.43 12.18 -8.60
N ARG A 204 16.43 10.97 -9.19
CA ARG A 204 16.83 10.69 -10.58
C ARG A 204 15.67 10.34 -11.50
N LEU A 205 14.46 10.15 -10.97
CA LEU A 205 13.30 9.75 -11.79
C LEU A 205 13.00 10.78 -12.89
N ARG A 206 13.05 12.06 -12.58
CA ARG A 206 12.85 13.16 -13.53
C ARG A 206 13.89 13.17 -14.63
N ASP A 207 15.17 13.03 -14.29
CA ASP A 207 16.27 13.04 -15.26
C ASP A 207 16.17 11.82 -16.17
N CYS A 208 15.86 10.64 -15.61
CA CYS A 208 15.65 9.42 -16.38
C CYS A 208 14.49 9.57 -17.37
N HIS A 209 13.35 10.12 -16.92
CA HIS A 209 12.20 10.40 -17.78
C HIS A 209 12.61 11.31 -18.96
N ARG A 210 13.28 12.43 -18.68
CA ARG A 210 13.69 13.40 -19.71
C ARG A 210 14.67 12.83 -20.71
N ALA A 211 15.60 12.00 -20.25
CA ALA A 211 16.62 11.39 -21.12
C ALA A 211 16.05 10.31 -22.06
N ASN A 212 14.87 9.76 -21.74
CA ASN A 212 14.27 8.62 -22.44
C ASN A 212 12.89 8.93 -23.01
N LEU A 213 12.52 10.18 -23.26
CA LEU A 213 11.22 10.59 -23.78
C LEU A 213 10.79 9.80 -25.03
N HIS A 214 11.73 9.49 -25.91
CA HIS A 214 11.50 8.73 -27.14
C HIS A 214 11.03 7.26 -26.92
N LEU A 215 11.12 6.74 -25.69
CA LEU A 215 10.64 5.40 -25.30
C LEU A 215 9.36 5.46 -24.49
N LEU A 216 8.82 6.64 -24.24
CA LEU A 216 7.76 6.89 -23.28
C LEU A 216 6.48 7.46 -23.94
N ASP A 217 6.33 7.30 -25.26
CA ASP A 217 5.20 7.83 -26.02
C ASP A 217 3.84 7.26 -25.56
N ASP A 218 3.83 6.02 -25.05
CA ASP A 218 2.62 5.35 -24.56
C ASP A 218 2.29 5.68 -23.09
N VAL A 219 3.11 6.51 -22.41
CA VAL A 219 2.84 6.93 -21.04
C VAL A 219 1.68 7.91 -21.00
N GLN A 220 0.62 7.54 -20.30
CA GLN A 220 -0.55 8.41 -20.16
C GLN A 220 -0.25 9.58 -19.21
N PRO A 221 -0.26 10.85 -19.69
CA PRO A 221 -0.21 11.99 -18.79
C PRO A 221 -1.53 12.13 -18.03
N LEU A 222 -1.45 12.44 -16.74
CA LEU A 222 -2.58 12.69 -15.86
C LEU A 222 -2.41 14.06 -15.22
N TYR A 223 -3.46 14.86 -15.19
CA TYR A 223 -3.43 16.20 -14.60
C TYR A 223 -4.16 16.25 -13.26
N LEU A 224 -3.79 17.21 -12.39
CA LEU A 224 -4.38 17.34 -11.05
C LEU A 224 -5.91 17.47 -11.06
N HIS A 225 -6.47 18.14 -12.07
CA HIS A 225 -7.92 18.32 -12.20
C HIS A 225 -8.67 17.03 -12.57
N GLU A 226 -7.98 16.01 -13.06
CA GLU A 226 -8.54 14.70 -13.42
C GLU A 226 -8.59 13.73 -12.22
N ILE A 227 -7.88 14.02 -11.14
CA ILE A 227 -7.85 13.20 -9.93
C ILE A 227 -9.25 12.81 -9.43
N PRO A 228 -10.24 13.72 -9.33
CA PRO A 228 -11.57 13.33 -8.87
C PRO A 228 -12.28 12.32 -9.77
N SER A 229 -12.00 12.30 -11.08
CA SER A 229 -12.57 11.33 -12.01
C SER A 229 -11.94 9.93 -11.82
N CYS A 230 -10.66 9.88 -11.54
CA CYS A 230 -9.93 8.63 -11.28
C CYS A 230 -10.49 7.88 -10.05
N PHE A 231 -10.94 8.57 -9.02
CA PHE A 231 -11.57 7.95 -7.85
C PHE A 231 -12.90 7.26 -8.14
N LYS A 232 -13.52 7.51 -9.30
CA LYS A 232 -14.73 6.82 -9.74
C LYS A 232 -14.42 5.49 -10.43
N LEU A 233 -13.19 5.29 -10.92
CA LEU A 233 -12.75 4.13 -11.68
C LEU A 233 -12.33 3.00 -10.72
N ILE A 234 -13.31 2.30 -10.15
CA ILE A 234 -13.09 1.32 -9.08
C ILE A 234 -13.53 -0.09 -9.45
N LEU A 235 -14.00 -0.32 -10.68
CA LEU A 235 -14.35 -1.63 -11.20
C LEU A 235 -13.58 -1.89 -12.48
N TRP A 236 -13.36 -3.16 -12.78
CA TRP A 236 -12.81 -3.61 -14.06
C TRP A 236 -13.90 -4.19 -14.95
N ASP A 237 -13.94 -3.78 -16.20
CA ASP A 237 -14.81 -4.33 -17.23
C ASP A 237 -14.02 -5.34 -18.09
N ASN A 238 -14.32 -6.63 -17.97
CA ASN A 238 -13.62 -7.69 -18.71
C ASN A 238 -13.88 -7.66 -20.22
N VAL A 239 -14.96 -7.01 -20.66
CA VAL A 239 -15.29 -6.92 -22.10
C VAL A 239 -14.56 -5.75 -22.74
N LYS A 240 -14.57 -4.61 -22.06
CA LYS A 240 -13.90 -3.41 -22.56
C LYS A 240 -12.39 -3.36 -22.26
N LEU A 241 -11.93 -4.21 -21.35
CA LEU A 241 -10.55 -4.23 -20.82
C LEU A 241 -10.12 -2.87 -20.26
N GLU A 242 -10.99 -2.23 -19.49
CA GLU A 242 -10.76 -0.91 -18.91
C GLU A 242 -11.36 -0.77 -17.49
N LEU A 243 -10.85 0.21 -16.77
CA LEU A 243 -11.43 0.62 -15.49
C LEU A 243 -12.71 1.43 -15.73
N VAL A 244 -13.77 1.06 -15.02
CA VAL A 244 -15.09 1.71 -15.15
C VAL A 244 -15.65 2.15 -13.80
N PRO A 245 -16.51 3.18 -13.79
CA PRO A 245 -17.25 3.54 -12.59
C PRO A 245 -18.34 2.51 -12.26
N THR A 246 -18.89 2.60 -11.06
CA THR A 246 -19.95 1.68 -10.59
C THR A 246 -21.26 1.81 -11.38
N GLY A 247 -21.45 2.87 -12.17
CA GLY A 247 -22.62 3.05 -13.04
C GLY A 247 -23.95 3.31 -12.30
N ILE A 248 -23.87 3.83 -11.06
CA ILE A 248 -25.05 4.21 -10.26
C ILE A 248 -24.98 5.68 -9.92
#